data_dce92b83703354e84eb9b07e2107aac1
#
_entry.id   dce92b83703354e84eb9b07e2107aac1
#
_cell.length_a   1.000
_cell.length_b   1.000
_cell.length_c   1.000
_cell.angle_alpha   90.00
_cell.angle_beta   90.00
_cell.angle_gamma   90.00
#
_symmetry.space_group_name_H-M   'P 1'
#
loop_
_entity.id
_entity.type
_entity.pdbx_description
1 polymer ?
#
loop_
_entity_poly.entity_id
_entity_poly.type
_entity_poly.pdbx_seq_one_letter_code
_entity_poly.pdbx_strand_id
1 'polypeptide(L)'
;MSKMALESAEKIAEAVVKRLSPYCKKIEVAGSIRRRKPWVNDIDLVLIPNDLWNLHHEIMGLGQMRMSGSKIMRVMVDGTQVDIYVADETTWATLLLIRTGSAENNIRLAALAKTRGWHLAADGRGLFDENGKRIAGDSEQSFYQALGLPYQKPEERE
;
A
#
# COMPACT_ATOMS: atom_id res chain seq x y z
N MET A 1 10.63 -15.98 -7.10
CA MET A 1 10.10 -15.14 -8.18
C MET A 1 11.21 -14.31 -8.79
N SER A 2 11.22 -14.20 -10.10
CA SER A 2 12.23 -13.42 -10.79
C SER A 2 11.93 -11.93 -10.65
N LYS A 3 13.00 -11.13 -10.44
CA LYS A 3 12.91 -9.69 -10.43
C LYS A 3 12.82 -9.16 -11.85
N MET A 4 12.10 -8.05 -12.01
CA MET A 4 12.05 -7.33 -13.26
C MET A 4 12.57 -5.91 -13.06
N ALA A 5 12.98 -5.27 -14.15
CA ALA A 5 13.41 -3.89 -14.12
C ALA A 5 12.22 -2.99 -13.75
N LEU A 6 12.50 -1.89 -13.05
CA LEU A 6 11.49 -0.91 -12.64
C LEU A 6 10.62 -0.48 -13.82
N GLU A 7 11.23 -0.17 -14.95
CA GLU A 7 10.52 0.27 -16.15
C GLU A 7 9.47 -0.76 -16.62
N SER A 8 9.84 -2.04 -16.61
CA SER A 8 8.93 -3.13 -16.99
C SER A 8 7.79 -3.26 -15.99
N ALA A 9 8.10 -3.18 -14.71
CA ALA A 9 7.10 -3.26 -13.64
C ALA A 9 6.12 -2.07 -13.72
N GLU A 10 6.63 -0.88 -14.00
CA GLU A 10 5.79 0.31 -14.16
C GLU A 10 4.79 0.16 -15.30
N LYS A 11 5.19 -0.44 -16.41
CA LYS A 11 4.29 -0.69 -17.55
C LYS A 11 3.12 -1.60 -17.16
N ILE A 12 3.42 -2.68 -16.44
CA ILE A 12 2.38 -3.60 -15.96
C ILE A 12 1.46 -2.88 -14.98
N ALA A 13 2.04 -2.15 -14.02
CA ALA A 13 1.27 -1.41 -13.02
C ALA A 13 0.36 -0.36 -13.66
N GLU A 14 0.86 0.40 -14.62
CA GLU A 14 0.08 1.41 -15.34
C GLU A 14 -1.10 0.79 -16.09
N ALA A 15 -0.88 -0.35 -16.75
CA ALA A 15 -1.95 -1.06 -17.46
C ALA A 15 -3.05 -1.54 -16.49
N VAL A 16 -2.64 -2.07 -15.33
CA VAL A 16 -3.58 -2.51 -14.29
C VAL A 16 -4.35 -1.31 -13.73
N VAL A 17 -3.65 -0.23 -13.36
CA VAL A 17 -4.27 0.98 -12.84
C VAL A 17 -5.29 1.54 -13.82
N LYS A 18 -4.96 1.59 -15.09
CA LYS A 18 -5.86 2.08 -16.15
C LYS A 18 -7.16 1.27 -16.20
N ARG A 19 -7.07 -0.05 -16.06
CA ARG A 19 -8.24 -0.93 -16.07
C ARG A 19 -9.10 -0.80 -14.81
N LEU A 20 -8.48 -0.58 -13.66
CA LEU A 20 -9.19 -0.55 -12.39
C LEU A 20 -9.70 0.84 -12.00
N SER A 21 -9.07 1.91 -12.49
CA SER A 21 -9.40 3.30 -12.12
C SER A 21 -10.88 3.66 -12.27
N PRO A 22 -11.61 3.21 -13.32
CA PRO A 22 -13.04 3.55 -13.43
C PRO A 22 -13.89 3.08 -12.25
N TYR A 23 -13.41 2.10 -11.49
CA TYR A 23 -14.14 1.50 -10.38
C TYR A 23 -13.57 1.94 -9.01
N CYS A 24 -12.72 2.94 -9.00
CA CYS A 24 -12.03 3.41 -7.79
C CYS A 24 -12.23 4.91 -7.58
N LYS A 25 -12.36 5.31 -6.30
CA LYS A 25 -12.25 6.71 -5.90
C LYS A 25 -10.79 7.14 -5.90
N LYS A 26 -9.92 6.25 -5.44
CA LYS A 26 -8.46 6.44 -5.40
C LYS A 26 -7.79 5.13 -5.76
N ILE A 27 -6.65 5.22 -6.43
CA ILE A 27 -5.77 4.08 -6.67
C ILE A 27 -4.34 4.59 -6.77
N GLU A 28 -3.42 3.91 -6.09
CA GLU A 28 -2.01 4.30 -6.05
C GLU A 28 -1.13 3.07 -6.11
N VAL A 29 -0.05 3.16 -6.86
CA VAL A 29 0.99 2.13 -6.87
C VAL A 29 1.85 2.34 -5.62
N ALA A 30 2.08 1.27 -4.88
CA ALA A 30 2.87 1.28 -3.66
C ALA A 30 4.13 0.41 -3.82
N GLY A 31 4.67 -0.10 -2.73
CA GLY A 31 5.78 -1.03 -2.74
C GLY A 31 7.06 -0.49 -3.36
N SER A 32 7.86 -1.40 -3.88
CA SER A 32 9.17 -1.06 -4.45
C SER A 32 9.09 -0.15 -5.67
N ILE A 33 7.99 -0.18 -6.43
CA ILE A 33 7.80 0.75 -7.54
C ILE A 33 7.72 2.19 -7.02
N ARG A 34 6.91 2.43 -6.00
CA ARG A 34 6.75 3.77 -5.42
C ARG A 34 8.06 4.25 -4.80
N ARG A 35 8.84 3.33 -4.22
CA ARG A 35 10.17 3.63 -3.68
C ARG A 35 11.25 3.78 -4.75
N ARG A 36 10.88 3.63 -6.03
CA ARG A 36 11.80 3.81 -7.17
C ARG A 36 12.97 2.82 -7.16
N LYS A 37 12.73 1.60 -6.71
CA LYS A 37 13.78 0.58 -6.72
C LYS A 37 14.08 0.11 -8.14
N PRO A 38 15.35 -0.13 -8.48
CA PRO A 38 15.71 -0.53 -9.84
C PRO A 38 15.20 -1.92 -10.22
N TRP A 39 14.95 -2.78 -9.23
CA TRP A 39 14.43 -4.14 -9.44
C TRP A 39 13.21 -4.38 -8.58
N VAL A 40 12.18 -4.95 -9.19
CA VAL A 40 10.87 -5.16 -8.58
C VAL A 40 10.49 -6.64 -8.67
N ASN A 41 10.03 -7.23 -7.56
CA ASN A 41 9.51 -8.62 -7.55
C ASN A 41 8.01 -8.63 -7.81
N ASP A 42 7.25 -7.91 -6.99
CA ASP A 42 5.79 -7.91 -6.99
C ASP A 42 5.29 -6.48 -7.12
N ILE A 43 4.07 -6.34 -7.63
CA ILE A 43 3.42 -5.03 -7.76
C ILE A 43 2.40 -4.91 -6.63
N ASP A 44 2.45 -3.81 -5.89
CA ASP A 44 1.52 -3.50 -4.81
C ASP A 44 0.66 -2.30 -5.20
N LEU A 45 -0.65 -2.44 -5.04
CA LEU A 45 -1.61 -1.36 -5.28
C LEU A 45 -2.46 -1.16 -4.03
N VAL A 46 -2.72 0.09 -3.70
CA VAL A 46 -3.70 0.45 -2.66
C VAL A 46 -4.81 1.23 -3.34
N LEU A 47 -6.06 0.88 -3.07
CA LEU A 47 -7.19 1.54 -3.71
C LEU A 47 -8.39 1.68 -2.76
N ILE A 48 -9.24 2.66 -3.08
CA ILE A 48 -10.55 2.82 -2.46
C ILE A 48 -11.57 2.59 -3.57
N PRO A 49 -12.41 1.54 -3.48
CA PRO A 49 -13.40 1.28 -4.53
C PRO A 49 -14.57 2.25 -4.47
N ASN A 50 -15.13 2.57 -5.63
CA ASN A 50 -16.44 3.20 -5.72
C ASN A 50 -17.51 2.21 -6.21
N ASP A 51 -17.08 1.10 -6.78
CA ASP A 51 -17.95 0.04 -7.31
C ASP A 51 -17.24 -1.31 -7.10
N LEU A 52 -17.39 -1.85 -5.90
CA LEU A 52 -16.66 -3.06 -5.49
C LEU A 52 -17.02 -4.27 -6.35
N TRP A 53 -18.28 -4.40 -6.75
CA TRP A 53 -18.72 -5.53 -7.59
C TRP A 53 -18.01 -5.53 -8.94
N ASN A 54 -18.06 -4.41 -9.67
CA ASN A 54 -17.41 -4.30 -10.97
C ASN A 54 -15.89 -4.31 -10.87
N LEU A 55 -15.34 -3.71 -9.81
CA LEU A 55 -13.90 -3.78 -9.52
C LEU A 55 -13.45 -5.23 -9.40
N HIS A 56 -14.15 -6.04 -8.61
CA HIS A 56 -13.81 -7.45 -8.41
C HIS A 56 -13.83 -8.22 -9.74
N HIS A 57 -14.87 -7.99 -10.55
CA HIS A 57 -14.97 -8.61 -11.87
C HIS A 57 -13.81 -8.21 -12.78
N GLU A 58 -13.41 -6.94 -12.76
CA GLU A 58 -12.30 -6.46 -13.56
C GLU A 58 -10.98 -7.09 -13.11
N ILE A 59 -10.77 -7.20 -11.80
CA ILE A 59 -9.57 -7.85 -11.25
C ILE A 59 -9.50 -9.32 -11.68
N MET A 60 -10.63 -10.04 -11.62
CA MET A 60 -10.69 -11.43 -12.07
C MET A 60 -10.32 -11.58 -13.55
N GLY A 61 -10.63 -10.58 -14.35
CA GLY A 61 -10.28 -10.54 -15.76
C GLY A 61 -8.83 -10.23 -16.08
N LEU A 62 -8.05 -9.80 -15.08
CA LEU A 62 -6.61 -9.48 -15.27
C LEU A 62 -5.75 -10.74 -15.41
N GLY A 63 -6.12 -11.83 -14.76
CA GLY A 63 -5.33 -13.05 -14.77
C GLY A 63 -5.84 -14.05 -13.75
N GLN A 64 -4.95 -14.95 -13.34
CA GLN A 64 -5.29 -15.99 -12.38
C GLN A 64 -5.31 -15.46 -10.96
N MET A 65 -6.47 -15.58 -10.31
CA MET A 65 -6.61 -15.18 -8.90
C MET A 65 -5.87 -16.16 -8.00
N ARG A 66 -5.06 -15.61 -7.08
CA ARG A 66 -4.35 -16.39 -6.06
C ARG A 66 -4.94 -16.16 -4.67
N MET A 67 -5.58 -15.01 -4.45
CA MET A 67 -6.24 -14.67 -3.20
C MET A 67 -7.40 -13.73 -3.52
N SER A 68 -8.56 -13.98 -2.91
CA SER A 68 -9.76 -13.17 -3.13
C SER A 68 -10.41 -12.88 -1.78
N GLY A 69 -9.81 -11.97 -1.03
CA GLY A 69 -10.34 -11.50 0.25
C GLY A 69 -11.05 -10.16 0.11
N SER A 70 -11.74 -9.74 1.17
CA SER A 70 -12.43 -8.45 1.18
C SER A 70 -11.47 -7.26 1.27
N LYS A 71 -10.27 -7.48 1.82
CA LYS A 71 -9.26 -6.42 2.04
C LYS A 71 -8.01 -6.60 1.21
N ILE A 72 -7.72 -7.83 0.77
CA ILE A 72 -6.54 -8.14 -0.02
C ILE A 72 -6.95 -9.07 -1.14
N MET A 73 -6.54 -8.73 -2.36
CA MET A 73 -6.68 -9.60 -3.52
C MET A 73 -5.33 -9.76 -4.17
N ARG A 74 -5.05 -10.97 -4.65
CA ARG A 74 -3.79 -11.27 -5.35
C ARG A 74 -4.11 -11.91 -6.68
N VAL A 75 -3.56 -11.34 -7.75
CA VAL A 75 -3.78 -11.82 -9.10
C VAL A 75 -2.44 -11.91 -9.83
N MET A 76 -2.28 -12.91 -10.67
CA MET A 76 -1.09 -13.06 -11.53
C MET A 76 -1.39 -12.41 -12.88
N VAL A 77 -0.60 -11.40 -13.24
CA VAL A 77 -0.73 -10.66 -14.48
C VAL A 77 0.57 -10.81 -15.26
N ASP A 78 0.51 -11.46 -16.42
CA ASP A 78 1.70 -11.72 -17.26
C ASP A 78 2.86 -12.35 -16.46
N GLY A 79 2.53 -13.28 -15.57
CA GLY A 79 3.51 -13.97 -14.75
C GLY A 79 4.01 -13.16 -13.55
N THR A 80 3.47 -11.97 -13.32
CA THR A 80 3.85 -11.09 -12.20
C THR A 80 2.73 -11.05 -11.15
N GLN A 81 3.10 -11.18 -9.89
CA GLN A 81 2.16 -11.09 -8.79
C GLN A 81 1.77 -9.63 -8.56
N VAL A 82 0.46 -9.37 -8.55
CA VAL A 82 -0.10 -8.06 -8.24
C VAL A 82 -0.95 -8.21 -6.99
N ASP A 83 -0.57 -7.52 -5.93
CA ASP A 83 -1.27 -7.49 -4.65
C ASP A 83 -2.08 -6.19 -4.56
N ILE A 84 -3.39 -6.34 -4.32
CA ILE A 84 -4.33 -5.23 -4.29
C ILE A 84 -4.90 -5.12 -2.88
N TYR A 85 -4.64 -3.99 -2.24
CA TYR A 85 -5.09 -3.71 -0.87
C TYR A 85 -6.27 -2.75 -0.93
N VAL A 86 -7.41 -3.19 -0.41
CA VAL A 86 -8.65 -2.41 -0.42
C VAL A 86 -8.71 -1.56 0.84
N ALA A 87 -8.74 -0.26 0.65
CA ALA A 87 -8.81 0.74 1.71
C ALA A 87 -10.16 1.46 1.71
N ASP A 88 -10.39 2.25 2.73
CA ASP A 88 -11.43 3.26 2.79
C ASP A 88 -10.80 4.61 3.16
N GLU A 89 -11.61 5.64 3.33
CA GLU A 89 -11.09 6.98 3.64
C GLU A 89 -10.31 7.01 4.97
N THR A 90 -10.69 6.18 5.93
CA THR A 90 -10.02 6.11 7.23
C THR A 90 -8.68 5.40 7.16
N THR A 91 -8.56 4.36 6.31
CA THR A 91 -7.38 3.50 6.27
C THR A 91 -6.42 3.82 5.13
N TRP A 92 -6.78 4.72 4.23
CA TRP A 92 -6.00 5.03 3.02
C TRP A 92 -4.55 5.38 3.32
N ALA A 93 -4.33 6.41 4.13
CA ALA A 93 -2.97 6.91 4.38
C ALA A 93 -2.10 5.89 5.10
N THR A 94 -2.67 5.18 6.06
CA THR A 94 -1.95 4.14 6.82
C THR A 94 -1.56 2.98 5.92
N LEU A 95 -2.50 2.49 5.11
CA LEU A 95 -2.21 1.38 4.19
C LEU A 95 -1.18 1.81 3.14
N LEU A 96 -1.30 3.02 2.61
CA LEU A 96 -0.33 3.52 1.65
C LEU A 96 1.07 3.61 2.26
N LEU A 97 1.19 4.09 3.49
CA LEU A 97 2.45 4.13 4.22
C LEU A 97 3.04 2.73 4.38
N ILE A 98 2.27 1.80 4.93
CA ILE A 98 2.72 0.44 5.25
C ILE A 98 3.05 -0.34 3.97
N ARG A 99 2.20 -0.27 2.95
CA ARG A 99 2.41 -1.03 1.71
C ARG A 99 3.47 -0.42 0.80
N THR A 100 3.79 0.86 0.99
CA THR A 100 4.96 1.45 0.35
C THR A 100 6.25 0.89 0.95
N GLY A 101 6.29 0.66 2.25
CA GLY A 101 7.46 0.11 2.94
C GLY A 101 8.59 1.13 3.07
N SER A 102 9.83 0.74 3.08
CA SER A 102 10.26 -0.68 3.11
C SER A 102 9.80 -1.40 4.39
N ALA A 103 10.00 -2.72 4.43
CA ALA A 103 9.75 -3.49 5.65
C ALA A 103 10.58 -2.94 6.82
N GLU A 104 11.84 -2.61 6.59
CA GLU A 104 12.73 -2.02 7.58
C GLU A 104 12.23 -0.67 8.06
N ASN A 105 11.71 0.16 7.15
CA ASN A 105 11.13 1.45 7.51
C ASN A 105 9.89 1.28 8.38
N ASN A 106 9.04 0.33 8.02
CA ASN A 106 7.83 0.01 8.81
C ASN A 106 8.20 -0.45 10.23
N ILE A 107 9.19 -1.33 10.33
CA ILE A 107 9.68 -1.83 11.62
C ILE A 107 10.22 -0.68 12.47
N ARG A 108 10.99 0.23 11.85
CA ARG A 108 11.56 1.39 12.55
C ARG A 108 10.47 2.32 13.09
N LEU A 109 9.46 2.62 12.27
CA LEU A 109 8.35 3.49 12.70
C LEU A 109 7.54 2.84 13.82
N ALA A 110 7.23 1.55 13.68
CA ALA A 110 6.48 0.80 14.69
C ALA A 110 7.26 0.68 16.00
N ALA A 111 8.57 0.45 15.93
CA ALA A 111 9.42 0.36 17.11
C ALA A 111 9.49 1.70 17.84
N LEU A 112 9.63 2.79 17.10
CA LEU A 112 9.65 4.13 17.70
C LEU A 112 8.33 4.45 18.39
N ALA A 113 7.20 4.11 17.76
CA ALA A 113 5.88 4.25 18.38
C ALA A 113 5.82 3.46 19.69
N LYS A 114 6.27 2.22 19.66
CA LYS A 114 6.25 1.34 20.83
C LYS A 114 7.07 1.89 22.00
N THR A 115 8.22 2.55 21.73
CA THR A 115 9.02 3.16 22.80
C THR A 115 8.26 4.27 23.54
N ARG A 116 7.23 4.83 22.93
CA ARG A 116 6.38 5.88 23.53
C ARG A 116 5.09 5.32 24.13
N GLY A 117 4.93 4.00 24.14
CA GLY A 117 3.68 3.36 24.56
C GLY A 117 2.58 3.47 23.53
N TRP A 118 2.92 3.80 22.29
CA TRP A 118 1.97 3.97 21.19
C TRP A 118 1.91 2.72 20.31
N HIS A 119 0.88 2.63 19.47
CA HIS A 119 0.67 1.49 18.59
C HIS A 119 0.37 1.92 17.16
N LEU A 120 1.20 1.49 16.22
CA LEU A 120 0.96 1.64 14.79
C LEU A 120 0.16 0.42 14.33
N ALA A 121 -1.10 0.62 13.96
CA ALA A 121 -1.99 -0.47 13.58
C ALA A 121 -1.73 -0.89 12.13
N ALA A 122 -1.18 -2.09 11.97
CA ALA A 122 -0.83 -2.64 10.65
C ALA A 122 -2.06 -2.92 9.76
N ASP A 123 -3.25 -2.98 10.35
CA ASP A 123 -4.50 -3.18 9.61
C ASP A 123 -5.02 -1.91 8.93
N GLY A 124 -4.35 -0.78 9.10
CA GLY A 124 -4.67 0.46 8.42
C GLY A 124 -5.37 1.51 9.27
N ARG A 125 -5.68 1.20 10.53
CA ARG A 125 -6.47 2.14 11.36
C ARG A 125 -5.73 3.40 11.76
N GLY A 126 -4.40 3.40 11.76
CA GLY A 126 -3.59 4.56 12.11
C GLY A 126 -2.64 4.33 13.27
N LEU A 127 -2.15 5.43 13.83
CA LEU A 127 -1.28 5.44 15.00
C LEU A 127 -2.10 5.85 16.22
N PHE A 128 -2.01 5.06 17.29
CA PHE A 128 -2.78 5.26 18.52
C PHE A 128 -1.84 5.51 19.71
N ASP A 129 -2.24 6.40 20.62
CA ASP A 129 -1.49 6.65 21.85
C ASP A 129 -1.79 5.57 22.90
N GLU A 130 -1.19 5.71 24.11
CA GLU A 130 -1.34 4.77 25.21
C GLU A 130 -2.78 4.67 25.73
N ASN A 131 -3.60 5.67 25.45
CA ASN A 131 -5.02 5.71 25.86
C ASN A 131 -5.95 5.21 24.75
N GLY A 132 -5.40 4.72 23.63
CA GLY A 132 -6.17 4.26 22.50
C GLY A 132 -6.73 5.38 21.62
N LYS A 133 -6.24 6.61 21.79
CA LYS A 133 -6.62 7.74 20.94
C LYS A 133 -5.82 7.72 19.64
N ARG A 134 -6.50 7.88 18.52
CA ARG A 134 -5.86 7.99 17.21
C ARG A 134 -5.17 9.34 17.08
N ILE A 135 -3.84 9.32 16.90
CA ILE A 135 -3.02 10.54 16.85
C ILE A 135 -2.42 10.79 15.46
N ALA A 136 -2.49 9.82 14.55
CA ALA A 136 -2.06 9.98 13.16
C ALA A 136 -2.79 9.00 12.26
N GLY A 137 -2.87 9.30 10.96
CA GLY A 137 -3.48 8.41 9.98
C GLY A 137 -4.25 9.13 8.87
N ASP A 138 -4.38 10.46 8.92
CA ASP A 138 -5.09 11.20 7.89
C ASP A 138 -4.22 11.49 6.66
N SER A 139 -2.90 11.43 6.84
CA SER A 139 -1.91 11.59 5.77
C SER A 139 -0.65 10.82 6.14
N GLU A 140 0.19 10.52 5.16
CA GLU A 140 1.49 9.90 5.46
C GLU A 140 2.35 10.83 6.30
N GLN A 141 2.31 12.14 6.03
CA GLN A 141 3.04 13.14 6.79
C GLN A 141 2.67 13.13 8.27
N SER A 142 1.41 12.84 8.60
CA SER A 142 0.94 12.83 9.98
C SER A 142 1.67 11.83 10.86
N PHE A 143 2.11 10.70 10.29
CA PHE A 143 2.88 9.69 11.03
C PHE A 143 4.26 10.21 11.43
N TYR A 144 4.97 10.79 10.47
CA TYR A 144 6.30 11.37 10.71
C TYR A 144 6.22 12.53 11.69
N GLN A 145 5.22 13.38 11.52
CA GLN A 145 5.00 14.53 12.39
C GLN A 145 4.71 14.08 13.83
N ALA A 146 3.82 13.12 14.03
CA ALA A 146 3.49 12.60 15.36
C ALA A 146 4.70 11.96 16.03
N LEU A 147 5.56 11.29 15.26
CA LEU A 147 6.76 10.64 15.77
C LEU A 147 7.95 11.60 15.91
N GLY A 148 7.80 12.87 15.52
CA GLY A 148 8.87 13.86 15.60
C GLY A 148 9.97 13.65 14.59
N LEU A 149 9.66 13.02 13.46
CA LEU A 149 10.62 12.73 12.39
C LEU A 149 10.39 13.64 11.20
N PRO A 150 11.47 13.97 10.45
CA PRO A 150 11.31 14.61 9.15
C PRO A 150 10.54 13.68 8.20
N TYR A 151 9.68 14.26 7.36
CA TYR A 151 8.98 13.46 6.36
C TYR A 151 9.99 12.83 5.40
N GLN A 152 9.81 11.55 5.15
CA GLN A 152 10.60 10.82 4.15
C GLN A 152 9.77 10.57 2.91
N LYS A 153 10.30 10.98 1.76
CA LYS A 153 9.71 10.60 0.46
C LYS A 153 9.79 9.09 0.30
N PRO A 154 8.88 8.48 -0.50
CA PRO A 154 8.92 7.02 -0.69
C PRO A 154 10.30 6.48 -1.04
N GLU A 155 11.04 7.14 -1.93
CA GLU A 155 12.38 6.70 -2.35
C GLU A 155 13.42 6.76 -1.23
N GLU A 156 13.14 7.46 -0.14
CA GLU A 156 14.02 7.58 1.01
C GLU A 156 13.72 6.56 2.12
N ARG A 157 12.65 5.79 1.97
CA ARG A 157 12.16 4.85 2.99
C ARG A 157 12.83 3.48 2.85
N GLU A 158 14.02 3.39 3.39
CA GLU A 158 14.81 2.15 3.39
C GLU A 158 14.76 1.43 4.73
#